data_ee0a1de0917d8f62cd695dbbcdb9ee19
#
_entry.id   ee0a1de0917d8f62cd695dbbcdb9ee19
#
_cell.length_a   1.000
_cell.length_b   1.000
_cell.length_c   1.000
_cell.angle_alpha   90.00
_cell.angle_beta   90.00
_cell.angle_gamma   90.00
#
_symmetry.space_group_name_H-M   'P 1'
#
loop_
_entity.id
_entity.type
_entity.pdbx_description
1 polymer ?
#
loop_
_entity_poly.entity_id
_entity_poly.type
_entity_poly.pdbx_seq_one_letter_code
_entity_poly.pdbx_strand_id
1 'polypeptide(L)'
;RYGISVADVDNDGAYEFIVAGFGSENLALSYKDNKLKNIIDDEKFTDKKSFTIGVAACDIDSDGYEEIYFLNTDTYSGEKRYSDRLIDLKNKKFFDIFEQKKNQSDLNFTAGRSVVCVDRKGNGKFGIYVANYGGPTRFYEKFKGRIADKATEFGLDKITGGRAVVAGHILSSNIDIFAANE
;
A
#
# COMPACT_ATOMS: atom_id res chain seq x y z
N ARG A 1 -0.25 -16.70 -1.06
CA ARG A 1 -0.76 -15.35 -0.78
C ARG A 1 -0.12 -14.88 0.50
N TYR A 2 0.24 -13.57 0.58
CA TYR A 2 1.10 -13.10 1.66
C TYR A 2 0.49 -11.95 2.45
N GLY A 3 -0.07 -10.93 1.81
CA GLY A 3 -0.65 -9.76 2.46
C GLY A 3 -2.16 -9.77 2.42
N ILE A 4 -2.78 -9.22 3.47
CA ILE A 4 -4.22 -8.98 3.54
C ILE A 4 -4.48 -7.61 4.18
N SER A 5 -5.48 -6.90 3.69
CA SER A 5 -6.03 -5.68 4.27
C SER A 5 -7.55 -5.71 4.22
N VAL A 6 -8.18 -4.72 4.81
CA VAL A 6 -9.64 -4.55 4.77
C VAL A 6 -9.92 -3.14 4.26
N ALA A 7 -10.84 -3.00 3.31
CA ALA A 7 -11.28 -1.72 2.76
C ALA A 7 -12.68 -1.84 2.15
N ASP A 8 -13.41 -0.74 2.09
CA ASP A 8 -14.63 -0.59 1.28
C ASP A 8 -14.21 -0.28 -0.17
N VAL A 9 -13.81 -1.33 -0.90
CA VAL A 9 -13.11 -1.18 -2.18
C VAL A 9 -14.00 -0.78 -3.34
N ASP A 10 -15.31 -0.97 -3.24
CA ASP A 10 -16.29 -0.60 -4.25
C ASP A 10 -17.22 0.55 -3.80
N ASN A 11 -16.97 1.10 -2.61
CA ASN A 11 -17.67 2.22 -1.99
C ASN A 11 -19.19 1.93 -1.80
N ASP A 12 -19.52 0.69 -1.41
CA ASP A 12 -20.91 0.26 -1.13
C ASP A 12 -21.27 0.34 0.36
N GLY A 13 -20.31 0.69 1.23
CA GLY A 13 -20.42 0.81 2.68
C GLY A 13 -20.14 -0.51 3.42
N ALA A 14 -19.80 -1.58 2.74
CA ALA A 14 -19.34 -2.83 3.33
C ALA A 14 -17.83 -3.01 3.11
N TYR A 15 -17.18 -3.74 4.01
CA TYR A 15 -15.73 -3.97 3.89
C TYR A 15 -15.43 -5.30 3.21
N GLU A 16 -14.45 -5.28 2.31
CA GLU A 16 -13.87 -6.45 1.66
C GLU A 16 -12.52 -6.83 2.25
N PHE A 17 -12.16 -8.11 2.13
CA PHE A 17 -10.80 -8.58 2.33
C PHE A 17 -10.01 -8.41 1.04
N ILE A 18 -9.02 -7.53 1.05
CA ILE A 18 -8.10 -7.32 -0.06
C ILE A 18 -6.91 -8.28 0.14
N VAL A 19 -6.70 -9.18 -0.81
CA VAL A 19 -5.71 -10.26 -0.70
C VAL A 19 -4.63 -10.13 -1.77
N ALA A 20 -3.39 -9.97 -1.34
CA ALA A 20 -2.23 -9.89 -2.23
C ALA A 20 -1.99 -11.20 -2.98
N GLY A 21 -1.78 -11.11 -4.29
CA GLY A 21 -1.58 -12.22 -5.21
C GLY A 21 -0.12 -12.36 -5.67
N PHE A 22 0.69 -13.14 -4.97
CA PHE A 22 2.06 -13.42 -5.40
C PHE A 22 2.06 -14.49 -6.50
N GLY A 23 2.40 -14.10 -7.74
CA GLY A 23 2.30 -14.96 -8.91
C GLY A 23 0.86 -15.35 -9.30
N SER A 24 -0.13 -14.63 -8.80
CA SER A 24 -1.57 -14.78 -9.08
C SER A 24 -2.26 -13.43 -8.98
N GLU A 25 -3.55 -13.37 -9.27
CA GLU A 25 -4.35 -12.16 -9.13
C GLU A 25 -4.46 -11.69 -7.67
N ASN A 26 -4.47 -10.36 -7.47
CA ASN A 26 -5.01 -9.76 -6.26
C ASN A 26 -6.52 -10.00 -6.23
N LEU A 27 -7.10 -10.16 -5.05
CA LEU A 27 -8.53 -10.39 -4.89
C LEU A 27 -9.14 -9.36 -3.94
N ALA A 28 -10.40 -8.99 -4.21
CA ALA A 28 -11.28 -8.34 -3.25
C ALA A 28 -12.41 -9.30 -2.91
N LEU A 29 -12.44 -9.80 -1.68
CA LEU A 29 -13.37 -10.83 -1.25
C LEU A 29 -14.44 -10.23 -0.36
N SER A 30 -15.66 -10.14 -0.86
CA SER A 30 -16.85 -9.79 -0.10
C SER A 30 -17.46 -11.03 0.56
N TYR A 31 -17.92 -10.89 1.80
CA TYR A 31 -18.59 -11.96 2.52
C TYR A 31 -20.12 -11.81 2.39
N LYS A 32 -20.71 -12.62 1.53
CA LYS A 32 -22.17 -12.64 1.29
C LYS A 32 -22.67 -14.11 1.27
N ASP A 33 -23.84 -14.36 1.84
CA ASP A 33 -24.49 -15.69 1.87
C ASP A 33 -23.60 -16.80 2.49
N ASN A 34 -22.89 -16.48 3.57
CA ASN A 34 -21.93 -17.38 4.24
C ASN A 34 -20.76 -17.85 3.34
N LYS A 35 -20.39 -17.06 2.32
CA LYS A 35 -19.31 -17.37 1.40
C LYS A 35 -18.48 -16.12 1.09
N LEU A 36 -17.19 -16.34 0.90
CA LEU A 36 -16.31 -15.34 0.32
C LEU A 36 -16.39 -15.44 -1.21
N LYS A 37 -16.66 -14.31 -1.86
CA LYS A 37 -16.72 -14.20 -3.33
C LYS A 37 -15.80 -13.07 -3.77
N ASN A 38 -14.97 -13.29 -4.79
CA ASN A 38 -14.24 -12.20 -5.43
C ASN A 38 -15.25 -11.33 -6.19
N ILE A 39 -15.20 -10.02 -5.93
CA ILE A 39 -16.14 -9.06 -6.52
C ILE A 39 -15.51 -8.16 -7.59
N ILE A 40 -14.17 -8.23 -7.77
CA ILE A 40 -13.45 -7.38 -8.71
C ILE A 40 -12.74 -8.24 -9.75
N ASP A 41 -12.94 -7.90 -11.03
CA ASP A 41 -12.28 -8.48 -12.20
C ASP A 41 -11.74 -7.34 -13.11
N ASP A 42 -11.16 -6.32 -12.50
CA ASP A 42 -10.53 -5.21 -13.22
C ASP A 42 -9.01 -5.43 -13.26
N GLU A 43 -8.41 -5.37 -14.46
CA GLU A 43 -6.97 -5.64 -14.65
C GLU A 43 -6.06 -4.69 -13.87
N LYS A 44 -6.51 -3.46 -13.59
CA LYS A 44 -5.74 -2.51 -12.78
C LYS A 44 -5.65 -2.94 -11.33
N PHE A 45 -6.69 -3.59 -10.82
CA PHE A 45 -6.72 -4.11 -9.45
C PHE A 45 -6.08 -5.50 -9.35
N THR A 46 -6.45 -6.42 -10.23
CA THR A 46 -6.04 -7.83 -10.16
C THR A 46 -4.55 -8.05 -10.41
N ASP A 47 -3.95 -7.28 -11.29
CA ASP A 47 -2.50 -7.18 -11.55
C ASP A 47 -1.70 -8.49 -11.46
N LYS A 48 -2.02 -9.44 -12.28
CA LYS A 48 -1.40 -10.79 -12.31
C LYS A 48 0.12 -10.82 -12.45
N LYS A 49 0.73 -9.72 -12.92
CA LYS A 49 2.12 -9.71 -13.39
C LYS A 49 3.12 -9.22 -12.34
N SER A 50 2.67 -8.52 -11.31
CA SER A 50 3.56 -7.71 -10.46
C SER A 50 4.01 -8.36 -9.15
N PHE A 51 3.59 -9.58 -8.86
CA PHE A 51 3.99 -10.34 -7.67
C PHE A 51 3.75 -9.58 -6.35
N THR A 52 2.50 -9.26 -6.08
CA THR A 52 2.12 -8.51 -4.87
C THR A 52 2.36 -9.34 -3.61
N ILE A 53 3.16 -8.81 -2.68
CA ILE A 53 3.51 -9.47 -1.41
C ILE A 53 2.83 -8.81 -0.20
N GLY A 54 2.50 -7.54 -0.27
CA GLY A 54 1.86 -6.79 0.80
C GLY A 54 0.75 -5.90 0.28
N VAL A 55 -0.18 -5.56 1.14
CA VAL A 55 -1.27 -4.63 0.84
C VAL A 55 -1.61 -3.80 2.07
N ALA A 56 -1.89 -2.53 1.86
CA ALA A 56 -2.44 -1.62 2.86
C ALA A 56 -3.53 -0.77 2.22
N ALA A 57 -4.51 -0.34 3.00
CA ALA A 57 -5.60 0.49 2.54
C ALA A 57 -5.82 1.65 3.49
N CYS A 58 -5.91 2.86 2.97
CA CYS A 58 -6.27 4.07 3.70
C CYS A 58 -6.53 5.23 2.75
N ASP A 59 -7.31 6.20 3.21
CA ASP A 59 -7.60 7.45 2.51
C ASP A 59 -6.35 8.37 2.54
N ILE A 60 -5.42 8.16 1.60
CA ILE A 60 -4.17 8.93 1.53
C ILE A 60 -4.39 10.30 0.87
N ASP A 61 -5.44 10.41 0.06
CA ASP A 61 -5.68 11.66 -0.67
C ASP A 61 -6.77 12.54 -0.02
N SER A 62 -7.40 12.06 1.05
CA SER A 62 -8.40 12.74 1.87
C SER A 62 -9.66 13.10 1.08
N ASP A 63 -10.13 12.17 0.25
CA ASP A 63 -11.40 12.29 -0.48
C ASP A 63 -12.54 11.50 0.17
N GLY A 64 -12.25 10.73 1.22
CA GLY A 64 -13.20 9.98 2.03
C GLY A 64 -13.31 8.49 1.63
N TYR A 65 -12.50 8.03 0.67
CA TYR A 65 -12.42 6.65 0.24
C TYR A 65 -11.01 6.11 0.43
N GLU A 66 -10.86 4.79 0.65
CA GLU A 66 -9.53 4.22 0.84
C GLU A 66 -8.88 3.88 -0.51
N GLU A 67 -7.65 4.36 -0.72
CA GLU A 67 -6.77 3.85 -1.74
C GLU A 67 -6.10 2.56 -1.30
N ILE A 68 -5.85 1.66 -2.26
CA ILE A 68 -5.21 0.37 -2.02
C ILE A 68 -3.77 0.40 -2.52
N TYR A 69 -2.82 0.32 -1.60
CA TYR A 69 -1.41 0.18 -1.93
C TYR A 69 -1.04 -1.29 -2.11
N PHE A 70 -0.59 -1.66 -3.30
CA PHE A 70 -0.03 -2.98 -3.60
C PHE A 70 1.49 -2.93 -3.61
N LEU A 71 2.08 -3.59 -2.63
CA LEU A 71 3.52 -3.75 -2.50
C LEU A 71 3.99 -4.91 -3.36
N ASN A 72 4.66 -4.61 -4.46
CA ASN A 72 5.11 -5.58 -5.44
C ASN A 72 6.57 -5.98 -5.19
N THR A 73 6.92 -7.26 -5.53
CA THR A 73 8.30 -7.71 -5.51
C THR A 73 8.49 -8.95 -6.38
N ASP A 74 9.43 -8.90 -7.31
CA ASP A 74 9.84 -10.03 -8.13
C ASP A 74 11.30 -10.44 -7.86
N THR A 75 11.88 -9.89 -6.79
CA THR A 75 13.24 -10.19 -6.33
C THR A 75 13.29 -10.29 -4.81
N TYR A 76 14.31 -10.99 -4.30
CA TYR A 76 14.50 -11.12 -2.85
C TYR A 76 14.95 -9.81 -2.20
N SER A 77 15.84 -9.06 -2.83
CA SER A 77 16.34 -7.79 -2.29
C SER A 77 16.80 -6.85 -3.42
N GLY A 78 16.92 -5.57 -3.10
CA GLY A 78 17.41 -4.57 -4.05
C GLY A 78 16.41 -4.21 -5.13
N GLU A 79 16.87 -3.91 -6.33
CA GLU A 79 16.05 -3.41 -7.42
C GLU A 79 15.13 -4.49 -8.00
N LYS A 80 13.86 -4.12 -8.24
CA LYS A 80 12.80 -4.94 -8.84
C LYS A 80 12.32 -4.35 -10.16
N ARG A 81 11.72 -5.19 -11.03
CA ARG A 81 11.24 -4.76 -12.36
C ARG A 81 9.96 -3.94 -12.31
N TYR A 82 9.05 -4.29 -11.41
CA TYR A 82 7.72 -3.67 -11.31
C TYR A 82 7.66 -2.76 -10.08
N SER A 83 7.26 -1.50 -10.29
CA SER A 83 6.98 -0.59 -9.16
C SER A 83 5.80 -1.08 -8.32
N ASP A 84 5.67 -0.52 -7.13
CA ASP A 84 4.44 -0.64 -6.37
C ASP A 84 3.32 0.12 -7.07
N ARG A 85 2.08 -0.15 -6.66
CA ARG A 85 0.88 0.47 -7.23
C ARG A 85 0.01 1.06 -6.12
N LEU A 86 -0.63 2.17 -6.43
CA LEU A 86 -1.60 2.82 -5.57
C LEU A 86 -2.92 2.96 -6.34
N ILE A 87 -3.85 2.06 -6.04
CA ILE A 87 -5.10 1.93 -6.77
C ILE A 87 -6.19 2.73 -6.08
N ASP A 88 -6.90 3.52 -6.85
CA ASP A 88 -8.07 4.30 -6.44
C ASP A 88 -9.28 3.95 -7.33
N LEU A 89 -10.48 4.13 -6.81
CA LEU A 89 -11.75 3.92 -7.50
C LEU A 89 -12.43 5.26 -7.76
N LYS A 90 -12.50 5.66 -9.03
CA LYS A 90 -13.18 6.88 -9.45
C LYS A 90 -14.18 6.62 -10.56
N ASN A 91 -15.41 7.10 -10.38
CA ASN A 91 -16.49 6.87 -11.37
C ASN A 91 -16.67 5.38 -11.74
N LYS A 92 -16.57 4.49 -10.76
CA LYS A 92 -16.65 3.02 -10.92
C LYS A 92 -15.54 2.41 -11.79
N LYS A 93 -14.39 3.07 -11.89
CA LYS A 93 -13.21 2.56 -12.62
C LYS A 93 -11.99 2.64 -11.72
N PHE A 94 -11.24 1.55 -11.66
CA PHE A 94 -9.96 1.53 -10.99
C PHE A 94 -8.88 2.20 -11.84
N PHE A 95 -8.03 2.97 -11.19
CA PHE A 95 -6.86 3.55 -11.82
C PHE A 95 -5.68 3.56 -10.85
N ASP A 96 -4.48 3.52 -11.39
CA ASP A 96 -3.26 3.60 -10.60
C ASP A 96 -2.82 5.07 -10.49
N ILE A 97 -2.82 5.60 -9.28
CA ILE A 97 -2.38 6.97 -8.99
C ILE A 97 -0.92 7.17 -9.42
N PHE A 98 -0.07 6.14 -9.30
CA PHE A 98 1.33 6.19 -9.70
C PHE A 98 1.55 6.23 -11.22
N GLU A 99 0.57 5.86 -12.05
CA GLU A 99 0.65 6.06 -13.50
C GLU A 99 0.54 7.55 -13.90
N GLN A 100 0.04 8.42 -13.03
CA GLN A 100 -0.03 9.84 -13.30
C GLN A 100 1.38 10.46 -13.36
N LYS A 101 1.68 11.22 -14.41
CA LYS A 101 3.00 11.84 -14.65
C LYS A 101 3.58 12.56 -13.43
N LYS A 102 2.73 13.24 -12.64
CA LYS A 102 3.12 14.00 -11.44
C LYS A 102 3.66 13.13 -10.29
N ASN A 103 3.38 11.81 -10.29
CA ASN A 103 3.74 10.87 -9.23
C ASN A 103 4.90 9.94 -9.64
N GLN A 104 5.30 9.92 -10.92
CA GLN A 104 6.30 8.96 -11.44
C GLN A 104 7.72 9.16 -10.90
N SER A 105 8.04 10.33 -10.36
CA SER A 105 9.35 10.58 -9.74
C SER A 105 9.59 9.82 -8.43
N ASP A 106 8.51 9.35 -7.79
CA ASP A 106 8.56 8.78 -6.44
C ASP A 106 8.20 7.27 -6.42
N LEU A 107 8.22 6.61 -7.58
CA LEU A 107 7.93 5.17 -7.66
C LEU A 107 8.92 4.33 -6.85
N ASN A 108 8.43 3.28 -6.21
CA ASN A 108 9.26 2.34 -5.48
C ASN A 108 9.68 1.16 -6.36
N PHE A 109 10.94 1.15 -6.77
CA PHE A 109 11.58 0.04 -7.49
C PHE A 109 12.48 -0.80 -6.58
N THR A 110 12.32 -0.72 -5.26
CA THR A 110 13.04 -1.57 -4.31
C THR A 110 12.13 -2.70 -3.82
N ALA A 111 12.68 -3.90 -3.67
CA ALA A 111 11.97 -5.05 -3.12
C ALA A 111 11.38 -4.72 -1.75
N GLY A 112 10.06 -4.70 -1.64
CA GLY A 112 9.37 -4.45 -0.38
C GLY A 112 9.07 -5.75 0.37
N ARG A 113 8.82 -5.65 1.68
CA ARG A 113 8.46 -6.77 2.54
C ARG A 113 7.20 -6.53 3.36
N SER A 114 6.97 -5.30 3.78
CA SER A 114 5.80 -4.94 4.56
C SER A 114 5.40 -3.49 4.29
N VAL A 115 4.13 -3.20 4.44
CA VAL A 115 3.54 -1.89 4.22
C VAL A 115 2.48 -1.63 5.27
N VAL A 116 2.36 -0.38 5.72
CA VAL A 116 1.36 0.03 6.70
C VAL A 116 0.94 1.48 6.48
N CYS A 117 -0.35 1.76 6.71
CA CYS A 117 -0.89 3.11 6.77
C CYS A 117 -0.61 3.77 8.12
N VAL A 118 -0.28 5.05 8.11
CA VAL A 118 0.10 5.81 9.32
C VAL A 118 -0.52 7.18 9.29
N ASP A 119 -1.40 7.48 10.24
CA ASP A 119 -1.78 8.87 10.56
C ASP A 119 -0.82 9.45 11.58
N ARG A 120 0.35 9.94 11.13
CA ARG A 120 1.41 10.43 12.02
C ARG A 120 1.06 11.66 12.85
N LYS A 121 -0.02 12.35 12.52
CA LYS A 121 -0.46 13.57 13.21
C LYS A 121 -1.74 13.38 14.01
N GLY A 122 -2.40 12.24 13.91
CA GLY A 122 -3.68 11.98 14.55
C GLY A 122 -4.81 12.90 14.04
N ASN A 123 -4.79 13.25 12.75
CA ASN A 123 -5.73 14.22 12.17
C ASN A 123 -6.51 13.67 10.96
N GLY A 124 -6.53 12.35 10.78
CA GLY A 124 -7.23 11.68 9.69
C GLY A 124 -6.52 11.74 8.34
N LYS A 125 -5.29 12.26 8.28
CA LYS A 125 -4.48 12.28 7.05
C LYS A 125 -3.44 11.19 7.10
N PHE A 126 -3.64 10.21 6.25
CA PHE A 126 -2.79 9.04 6.22
C PHE A 126 -1.57 9.23 5.31
N GLY A 127 -0.48 8.59 5.70
CA GLY A 127 0.66 8.28 4.86
C GLY A 127 0.85 6.76 4.79
N ILE A 128 1.70 6.31 3.88
CA ILE A 128 2.01 4.89 3.68
C ILE A 128 3.50 4.68 3.90
N TYR A 129 3.85 3.91 4.94
CA TYR A 129 5.22 3.48 5.21
C TYR A 129 5.48 2.13 4.55
N VAL A 130 6.59 2.05 3.78
CA VAL A 130 7.00 0.85 3.06
C VAL A 130 8.36 0.39 3.57
N ALA A 131 8.41 -0.78 4.17
CA ALA A 131 9.64 -1.44 4.59
C ALA A 131 10.27 -2.20 3.42
N ASN A 132 11.32 -1.62 2.84
CA ASN A 132 12.07 -2.20 1.75
C ASN A 132 13.23 -3.08 2.26
N TYR A 133 13.69 -4.01 1.43
CA TYR A 133 14.84 -4.88 1.67
C TYR A 133 15.95 -4.62 0.64
N GLY A 134 17.11 -4.17 1.12
CA GLY A 134 18.26 -3.86 0.26
C GLY A 134 18.17 -2.53 -0.46
N GLY A 135 17.36 -1.60 0.05
CA GLY A 135 17.26 -0.23 -0.40
C GLY A 135 16.50 0.63 0.60
N PRO A 136 16.39 1.96 0.38
CA PRO A 136 15.77 2.86 1.34
C PRO A 136 14.28 2.56 1.51
N THR A 137 13.81 2.66 2.76
CA THR A 137 12.37 2.64 3.06
C THR A 137 11.68 3.87 2.45
N ARG A 138 10.37 3.80 2.24
CA ARG A 138 9.57 4.89 1.68
C ARG A 138 8.51 5.34 2.67
N PHE A 139 8.13 6.61 2.56
CA PHE A 139 6.98 7.15 3.28
C PHE A 139 6.20 8.11 2.38
N TYR A 140 5.08 7.64 1.89
CA TYR A 140 4.25 8.40 0.96
C TYR A 140 3.21 9.24 1.71
N GLU A 141 3.07 10.51 1.35
CA GLU A 141 1.97 11.39 1.77
C GLU A 141 1.47 12.22 0.58
N LYS A 142 0.22 12.69 0.65
CA LYS A 142 -0.28 13.72 -0.28
C LYS A 142 0.38 15.05 0.02
N PHE A 143 1.12 15.56 -0.94
CA PHE A 143 1.83 16.83 -0.85
C PHE A 143 1.70 17.65 -2.13
N LYS A 144 1.20 18.89 -2.04
CA LYS A 144 1.01 19.81 -3.18
C LYS A 144 0.29 19.15 -4.38
N GLY A 145 -0.78 18.39 -4.10
CA GLY A 145 -1.63 17.77 -5.13
C GLY A 145 -1.05 16.53 -5.80
N ARG A 146 0.01 15.93 -5.25
CA ARG A 146 0.60 14.65 -5.68
C ARG A 146 0.90 13.74 -4.50
N ILE A 147 1.08 12.46 -4.76
CA ILE A 147 1.64 11.52 -3.78
C ILE A 147 3.15 11.61 -3.87
N ALA A 148 3.80 11.97 -2.77
CA ALA A 148 5.24 12.21 -2.71
C ALA A 148 5.89 11.32 -1.65
N ASP A 149 7.09 10.81 -1.95
CA ASP A 149 7.93 10.18 -0.94
C ASP A 149 8.55 11.25 -0.03
N LYS A 150 8.24 11.16 1.25
CA LYS A 150 8.68 12.05 2.32
C LYS A 150 9.67 11.40 3.29
N ALA A 151 10.12 10.16 2.99
CA ALA A 151 10.96 9.39 3.90
C ALA A 151 12.23 10.16 4.30
N THR A 152 12.93 10.77 3.35
CA THR A 152 14.14 11.56 3.62
C THR A 152 13.87 12.77 4.52
N GLU A 153 12.75 13.48 4.29
CA GLU A 153 12.38 14.64 5.10
C GLU A 153 12.14 14.27 6.56
N PHE A 154 11.65 13.06 6.82
CA PHE A 154 11.36 12.57 8.17
C PHE A 154 12.48 11.69 8.76
N GLY A 155 13.59 11.51 8.06
CA GLY A 155 14.69 10.65 8.49
C GLY A 155 14.35 9.16 8.49
N LEU A 156 13.37 8.76 7.68
CA LEU A 156 12.88 7.39 7.57
C LEU A 156 13.51 6.61 6.41
N ASP A 157 14.31 7.24 5.55
CA ASP A 157 14.93 6.67 4.36
C ASP A 157 16.11 5.73 4.67
N LYS A 158 15.92 4.84 5.63
CA LYS A 158 16.97 3.90 6.06
C LYS A 158 17.07 2.71 5.12
N ILE A 159 18.29 2.31 4.82
CA ILE A 159 18.56 1.04 4.13
C ILE A 159 18.65 -0.04 5.20
N THR A 160 17.66 -0.91 5.23
CA THR A 160 17.52 -1.96 6.23
C THR A 160 17.13 -3.29 5.59
N GLY A 161 17.21 -4.37 6.36
CA GLY A 161 16.64 -5.66 6.00
C GLY A 161 15.18 -5.76 6.42
N GLY A 162 14.34 -4.80 6.01
CA GLY A 162 12.94 -4.71 6.44
C GLY A 162 12.17 -6.02 6.26
N ARG A 163 11.52 -6.52 7.32
CA ARG A 163 10.74 -7.76 7.31
C ARG A 163 9.27 -7.55 7.63
N ALA A 164 9.01 -6.90 8.74
CA ALA A 164 7.66 -6.64 9.20
C ALA A 164 7.55 -5.21 9.73
N VAL A 165 6.39 -4.62 9.62
CA VAL A 165 6.11 -3.31 10.17
C VAL A 165 4.76 -3.31 10.89
N VAL A 166 4.71 -2.61 12.01
CA VAL A 166 3.49 -2.32 12.76
C VAL A 166 3.47 -0.83 13.07
N ALA A 167 2.32 -0.21 12.95
CA ALA A 167 2.08 1.14 13.38
C ALA A 167 0.98 1.18 14.44
N GLY A 168 1.18 1.96 15.49
CA GLY A 168 0.22 2.10 16.57
C GLY A 168 0.73 2.98 17.69
N HIS A 169 -0.11 3.24 18.70
CA HIS A 169 0.26 3.96 19.92
C HIS A 169 0.99 3.01 20.87
N ILE A 170 2.29 2.82 20.69
CA ILE A 170 3.09 1.82 21.41
C ILE A 170 3.82 2.45 22.60
N LEU A 171 4.54 3.54 22.36
CA LEU A 171 5.37 4.21 23.36
C LEU A 171 4.76 5.52 23.86
N SER A 172 3.89 6.13 23.08
CA SER A 172 3.29 7.43 23.40
C SER A 172 1.87 7.56 22.84
N SER A 173 1.29 8.76 22.98
CA SER A 173 0.01 9.13 22.35
C SER A 173 0.15 9.41 20.85
N ASN A 174 1.36 9.47 20.31
CA ASN A 174 1.60 9.55 18.88
C ASN A 174 1.66 8.17 18.26
N ILE A 175 1.50 8.08 16.94
CA ILE A 175 1.72 6.84 16.22
C ILE A 175 3.22 6.55 16.14
N ASP A 176 3.61 5.40 16.66
CA ASP A 176 4.95 4.84 16.53
C ASP A 176 4.99 3.84 15.36
N ILE A 177 6.11 3.76 14.67
CA ILE A 177 6.37 2.74 13.67
C ILE A 177 7.44 1.79 14.22
N PHE A 178 7.07 0.53 14.41
CA PHE A 178 8.02 -0.53 14.75
C PHE A 178 8.33 -1.35 13.50
N ALA A 179 9.58 -1.30 13.04
CA ALA A 179 10.05 -2.06 11.91
C ALA A 179 11.05 -3.14 12.37
N ALA A 180 10.70 -4.39 12.12
CA ALA A 180 11.62 -5.52 12.33
C ALA A 180 12.53 -5.65 11.11
N ASN A 181 13.83 -5.80 11.35
CA ASN A 181 14.86 -5.90 10.33
C ASN A 181 15.67 -7.20 10.53
N GLU A 182 16.22 -7.71 9.44
CA GLU A 182 17.16 -8.82 9.41
C GLU A 182 18.60 -8.32 9.47
#